data_1e457a450dfd87b7bbad6e95e95c0af5
#
_entry.id   1e457a450dfd87b7bbad6e95e95c0af5
#
_cell.length_a   1.000
_cell.length_b   1.000
_cell.length_c   1.000
_cell.angle_alpha   90.00
_cell.angle_beta   90.00
_cell.angle_gamma   90.00
#
_symmetry.space_group_name_H-M   'P 1'
#
loop_
_entity.id
_entity.type
_entity.pdbx_description
1 polymer ?
#
loop_
_entity_poly.entity_id
_entity_poly.type
_entity_poly.pdbx_seq_one_letter_code
_entity_poly.pdbx_strand_id
1 'polypeptide(L)' 'MASTLVQIRVDEDLKNEATSIFEQLGLDLPTAFRIFLKKSVEERGIPFSMRVNSEN' A
#
# COMPACT_ATOMS: atom_id res chain seq x y z
N MET A 1 -9.59 -10.93 18.23
CA MET A 1 -8.35 -10.31 17.91
C MET A 1 -8.46 -8.80 17.99
N ALA A 2 -7.48 -8.18 18.57
CA ALA A 2 -7.55 -6.74 18.75
C ALA A 2 -7.15 -6.01 17.50
N SER A 3 -7.79 -4.88 17.25
CA SER A 3 -7.41 -4.00 16.17
C SER A 3 -6.64 -2.84 16.73
N THR A 4 -5.80 -2.27 15.92
CA THR A 4 -5.09 -1.09 16.35
C THR A 4 -5.08 -0.10 15.20
N LEU A 5 -4.89 1.15 15.52
CA LEU A 5 -4.91 2.21 14.53
C LEU A 5 -3.50 2.44 14.00
N VAL A 6 -3.38 2.55 12.71
CA VAL A 6 -2.12 2.90 12.08
C VAL A 6 -2.34 4.20 11.31
N GLN A 7 -1.50 5.17 11.57
CA GLN A 7 -1.61 6.46 10.91
C GLN A 7 -0.34 6.75 10.15
N ILE A 8 -0.49 7.19 8.91
CA ILE A 8 0.61 7.46 8.02
C ILE A 8 0.35 8.75 7.30
N ARG A 9 1.39 9.55 7.12
CA ARG A 9 1.28 10.74 6.30
C ARG A 9 1.64 10.39 4.88
N VAL A 10 0.84 10.86 3.96
CA VAL A 10 1.05 10.58 2.55
C VAL A 10 0.85 11.88 1.80
N ASP A 11 1.72 12.11 0.82
CA ASP A 11 1.58 13.25 -0.05
C ASP A 11 0.19 13.24 -0.70
N GLU A 12 -0.45 14.41 -0.75
CA GLU A 12 -1.83 14.47 -1.20
C GLU A 12 -1.98 14.02 -2.65
N ASP A 13 -1.07 14.44 -3.51
CA ASP A 13 -1.13 14.03 -4.91
C ASP A 13 -0.97 12.53 -5.05
N LEU A 14 -0.04 11.95 -4.30
CA LEU A 14 0.16 10.51 -4.32
C LEU A 14 -1.07 9.78 -3.82
N LYS A 15 -1.67 10.29 -2.76
CA LYS A 15 -2.88 9.68 -2.23
C LYS A 15 -4.00 9.70 -3.24
N ASN A 16 -4.17 10.84 -3.93
CA ASN A 16 -5.24 10.96 -4.90
C ASN A 16 -5.04 10.04 -6.10
N GLU A 17 -3.80 9.95 -6.58
CA GLU A 17 -3.51 9.06 -7.68
C GLU A 17 -3.73 7.61 -7.31
N ALA A 18 -3.25 7.22 -6.13
CA ALA A 18 -3.42 5.85 -5.70
C ALA A 18 -4.88 5.50 -5.49
N THR A 19 -5.63 6.43 -4.90
CA THR A 19 -7.05 6.22 -4.68
C THR A 19 -7.77 5.99 -6.01
N SER A 20 -7.44 6.80 -7.00
CA SER A 20 -8.07 6.67 -8.30
C SER A 20 -7.79 5.30 -8.92
N ILE A 21 -6.56 4.84 -8.82
CA ILE A 21 -6.20 3.55 -9.37
C ILE A 21 -6.90 2.43 -8.63
N PHE A 22 -6.93 2.50 -7.31
CA PHE A 22 -7.59 1.46 -6.52
C PHE A 22 -9.08 1.42 -6.79
N GLU A 23 -9.70 2.59 -7.01
CA GLU A 23 -11.12 2.63 -7.31
C GLU A 23 -11.41 1.90 -8.62
N GLN A 24 -10.51 1.99 -9.58
CA GLN A 24 -10.68 1.26 -10.82
C GLN A 24 -10.62 -0.25 -10.60
N LEU A 25 -10.01 -0.68 -9.51
CA LEU A 25 -9.94 -2.08 -9.15
C LEU A 25 -11.04 -2.48 -8.18
N GLY A 26 -11.91 -1.53 -7.85
CA GLY A 26 -12.98 -1.81 -6.91
C GLY A 26 -12.54 -1.79 -5.45
N LEU A 27 -11.43 -1.11 -5.17
CA LEU A 27 -10.89 -1.08 -3.82
C LEU A 27 -10.92 0.34 -3.26
N ASP A 28 -11.02 0.43 -1.95
CA ASP A 28 -10.78 1.70 -1.29
C ASP A 28 -9.38 1.65 -0.69
N LEU A 29 -8.91 2.79 -0.21
CA LEU A 29 -7.55 2.88 0.27
C LEU A 29 -7.29 1.98 1.48
N PRO A 30 -8.14 1.96 2.50
CA PRO A 30 -7.89 1.06 3.62
C PRO A 30 -7.84 -0.41 3.22
N THR A 31 -8.69 -0.83 2.31
CA THR A 31 -8.70 -2.21 1.86
C THR A 31 -7.41 -2.54 1.12
N ALA A 32 -6.97 -1.64 0.24
CA ALA A 32 -5.73 -1.86 -0.49
C ALA A 32 -4.56 -1.97 0.48
N PHE A 33 -4.58 -1.17 1.52
CA PHE A 33 -3.55 -1.18 2.53
C PHE A 33 -3.50 -2.52 3.25
N ARG A 34 -4.66 -3.04 3.61
CA ARG A 34 -4.72 -4.34 4.27
C ARG A 34 -4.22 -5.46 3.36
N ILE A 35 -4.54 -5.37 2.08
CA ILE A 35 -4.06 -6.34 1.12
C ILE A 35 -2.54 -6.33 1.08
N PHE A 36 -1.96 -5.15 1.06
CA PHE A 36 -0.51 -5.03 1.06
C PHE A 36 0.10 -5.67 2.30
N LEU A 37 -0.47 -5.37 3.46
CA LEU A 37 0.04 -5.92 4.70
C LEU A 37 -0.06 -7.44 4.72
N LYS A 38 -1.19 -7.95 4.27
CA LYS A 38 -1.41 -9.37 4.25
C LYS A 38 -0.42 -10.06 3.32
N LYS A 39 -0.23 -9.47 2.16
CA LYS A 39 0.70 -10.04 1.19
C LYS A 39 2.13 -10.00 1.70
N SER A 40 2.48 -8.93 2.40
CA SER A 40 3.82 -8.83 2.97
C SER A 40 4.08 -9.92 4.00
N VAL A 41 3.07 -10.24 4.79
CA VAL A 41 3.21 -11.31 5.76
C VAL A 41 3.38 -12.66 5.07
N GLU A 42 2.60 -12.89 4.02
CA GLU A 42 2.71 -14.12 3.26
C GLU A 42 4.07 -14.30 2.63
N GLU A 43 4.58 -13.21 2.07
CA GLU A 43 5.88 -13.26 1.38
C GLU A 43 7.05 -13.14 2.34
N ARG A 44 6.78 -12.76 3.58
CA ARG A 44 7.79 -12.47 4.57
C ARG A 44 8.72 -11.39 4.09
N GLY A 45 8.15 -10.37 3.47
CA GLY A 45 8.89 -9.25 2.95
C GLY A 45 8.00 -8.38 2.11
N ILE A 46 8.61 -7.48 1.38
CA ILE A 46 7.89 -6.59 0.50
C ILE A 46 7.57 -7.35 -0.79
N PRO A 47 6.32 -7.30 -1.27
CA PRO A 47 5.94 -8.09 -2.45
C PRO A 47 6.42 -7.49 -3.77
N PHE A 48 7.52 -6.83 -3.76
CA PHE A 48 8.15 -6.35 -4.98
C PHE A 48 9.60 -6.08 -4.69
N SER A 49 10.39 -5.96 -5.74
CA SER A 49 11.81 -5.73 -5.58
C SER A 49 12.07 -4.32 -5.10
N MET A 50 12.97 -4.19 -4.16
CA MET A 50 13.43 -2.90 -3.73
C MET A 50 14.92 -2.83 -3.92
N ARG A 51 15.38 -1.73 -4.48
CA ARG A 51 16.81 -1.57 -4.63
C ARG A 51 17.16 -0.10 -4.63
N VAL A 52 18.35 0.13 -4.19
CA VAL A 52 18.93 1.43 -4.27
C VAL A 52 19.39 1.61 -5.67
N ASN A 53 18.73 2.46 -6.45
CA ASN A 53 19.02 2.52 -7.78
C ASN A 53 18.94 3.74 -8.38
N SER A 54 19.65 3.92 -9.14
CA SER A 54 19.52 4.86 -9.80
C SER A 54 19.17 4.74 -11.09
N GLU A 55 18.79 4.50 -11.76
CA GLU A 55 18.46 4.63 -12.83
C GLU A 55 17.67 4.55 -13.35
N ASN A 56 17.47 4.83 -13.69
CA ASN A 56 16.77 4.84 -14.13
C ASN A 56 16.55 5.21 -14.60
#